data_45e0f871f236cef14edbbff53bdc1507
#
_entry.id   45e0f871f236cef14edbbff53bdc1507
#
_cell.length_a   1.000
_cell.length_b   1.000
_cell.length_c   1.000
_cell.angle_alpha   90.00
_cell.angle_beta   90.00
_cell.angle_gamma   90.00
#
_symmetry.space_group_name_H-M   'P 1'
#
loop_
_entity.id
_entity.type
_entity.pdbx_description
1 polymer ?
#
loop_
_entity_poly.entity_id
_entity_poly.type
_entity_poly.pdbx_seq_one_letter_code
_entity_poly.pdbx_strand_id
1 'polypeptide(L)'
;MTRFTFIKKVCVDDVLEVLNSFHASIKFTFEKERDNTLSFLDVKVIKKLDGSFDTDIHRKKTDTNIYMNWNSFAPKAWKVGTLKSLLRRAYTICSNDSFVSQEISFLKTVFRNQNGFPSRVVNETIENVKKKVHTRRSPRHL
;
A
#
# COMPACT_ATOMS: atom_id res chain seq x y z
N MET A 1 12.39 -12.61 6.74
CA MET A 1 11.21 -13.11 6.00
C MET A 1 9.98 -12.79 6.82
N THR A 2 9.01 -12.08 6.27
CA THR A 2 7.77 -11.68 6.97
C THR A 2 6.62 -12.56 6.49
N ARG A 3 5.82 -13.10 7.40
CA ARG A 3 4.62 -13.91 7.08
C ARG A 3 3.40 -13.37 7.78
N PHE A 4 2.26 -13.43 7.12
CA PHE A 4 0.94 -13.15 7.67
C PHE A 4 0.21 -14.47 7.89
N THR A 5 -0.39 -14.66 9.08
CA THR A 5 -1.11 -15.88 9.41
C THR A 5 -2.23 -15.63 10.40
N PHE A 6 -3.24 -16.49 10.36
CA PHE A 6 -4.31 -16.55 11.35
C PHE A 6 -4.04 -17.69 12.32
N ILE A 7 -3.86 -17.37 13.60
CA ILE A 7 -3.60 -18.34 14.65
C ILE A 7 -4.61 -18.12 15.80
N LYS A 8 -5.02 -19.18 16.48
CA LYS A 8 -5.79 -19.06 17.71
C LYS A 8 -4.95 -18.29 18.75
N LYS A 9 -5.57 -17.32 19.42
CA LYS A 9 -4.88 -16.41 20.35
C LYS A 9 -4.07 -17.13 21.45
N VAL A 10 -4.53 -18.30 21.87
CA VAL A 10 -3.91 -19.13 22.93
C VAL A 10 -2.60 -19.79 22.47
N CYS A 11 -2.37 -19.95 21.16
CA CYS A 11 -1.24 -20.73 20.63
C CYS A 11 -0.10 -19.87 20.06
N VAL A 12 -0.13 -18.55 20.22
CA VAL A 12 0.86 -17.65 19.59
C VAL A 12 2.23 -17.82 20.18
N ASP A 13 2.30 -17.91 21.51
CA ASP A 13 3.58 -18.01 22.24
C ASP A 13 4.21 -19.40 22.02
N ASP A 14 3.42 -20.46 22.01
CA ASP A 14 3.87 -21.83 21.69
C ASP A 14 4.45 -21.91 20.27
N VAL A 15 3.76 -21.31 19.29
CA VAL A 15 4.26 -21.27 17.90
C VAL A 15 5.55 -20.47 17.79
N LEU A 16 5.66 -19.36 18.52
CA LEU A 16 6.90 -18.56 18.53
C LEU A 16 8.08 -19.32 19.15
N GLU A 17 7.84 -20.05 20.23
CA GLU A 17 8.84 -20.89 20.87
C GLU A 17 9.32 -21.98 19.93
N VAL A 18 8.44 -22.71 19.27
CA VAL A 18 8.76 -23.73 18.28
C VAL A 18 9.57 -23.10 17.12
N LEU A 19 9.14 -21.95 16.57
CA LEU A 19 9.88 -21.29 15.50
C LEU A 19 11.27 -20.85 15.92
N ASN A 20 11.45 -20.38 17.15
CA ASN A 20 12.73 -19.92 17.68
C ASN A 20 13.65 -21.07 18.10
N SER A 21 13.14 -22.30 18.23
CA SER A 21 13.93 -23.48 18.53
C SER A 21 14.68 -24.06 17.33
N PHE A 22 14.25 -23.72 16.09
CA PHE A 22 14.85 -24.31 14.88
C PHE A 22 16.31 -23.93 14.63
N HIS A 23 16.73 -22.73 15.02
CA HIS A 23 18.11 -22.28 14.81
C HIS A 23 18.53 -21.18 15.78
N ALA A 24 19.68 -21.31 16.40
CA ALA A 24 20.17 -20.39 17.44
C ALA A 24 20.36 -18.95 16.95
N SER A 25 20.77 -18.78 15.68
CA SER A 25 21.03 -17.45 15.08
C SER A 25 19.82 -16.80 14.44
N ILE A 26 18.66 -17.49 14.39
CA ILE A 26 17.43 -16.96 13.79
C ILE A 26 16.43 -16.70 14.90
N LYS A 27 15.98 -15.45 15.02
CA LYS A 27 14.95 -15.05 15.98
C LYS A 27 13.73 -14.52 15.25
N PHE A 28 12.59 -15.10 15.55
CA PHE A 28 11.28 -14.64 15.08
C PHE A 28 10.66 -13.75 16.13
N THR A 29 10.00 -12.71 15.65
CA THR A 29 9.13 -11.83 16.45
C THR A 29 7.75 -11.83 15.83
N PHE A 30 6.74 -11.46 16.59
CA PHE A 30 5.39 -11.34 16.08
C PHE A 30 4.79 -9.96 16.39
N GLU A 31 3.85 -9.56 15.55
CA GLU A 31 3.00 -8.39 15.75
C GLU A 31 1.54 -8.86 15.82
N LYS A 32 0.83 -8.43 16.84
CA LYS A 32 -0.61 -8.71 17.01
C LYS A 32 -1.43 -7.57 16.40
N GLU A 33 -2.63 -7.90 15.94
CA GLU A 33 -3.61 -6.86 15.57
C GLU A 33 -3.88 -5.92 16.73
N ARG A 34 -4.08 -4.65 16.43
CA ARG A 34 -4.53 -3.62 17.35
C ARG A 34 -5.71 -2.90 16.73
N ASP A 35 -6.79 -2.72 17.49
CA ASP A 35 -7.99 -2.02 17.02
C ASP A 35 -8.52 -2.57 15.68
N ASN A 36 -8.61 -3.92 15.58
CA ASN A 36 -9.01 -4.63 14.37
C ASN A 36 -8.13 -4.33 13.13
N THR A 37 -6.93 -3.83 13.34
CA THR A 37 -5.99 -3.51 12.25
C THR A 37 -4.65 -4.20 12.44
N LEU A 38 -4.09 -4.67 11.31
CA LEU A 38 -2.73 -5.18 11.26
C LEU A 38 -2.06 -4.70 9.97
N SER A 39 -0.85 -4.16 10.10
CA SER A 39 -0.06 -3.75 8.95
C SER A 39 0.86 -4.88 8.52
N PHE A 40 0.81 -5.23 7.25
CA PHE A 40 1.67 -6.25 6.66
C PHE A 40 2.30 -5.72 5.37
N LEU A 41 3.60 -5.49 5.39
CA LEU A 41 4.33 -4.84 4.30
C LEU A 41 3.72 -3.46 3.97
N ASP A 42 3.21 -3.32 2.75
CA ASP A 42 2.57 -2.08 2.26
C ASP A 42 1.04 -2.07 2.46
N VAL A 43 0.49 -3.11 3.07
CA VAL A 43 -0.95 -3.30 3.22
C VAL A 43 -1.36 -3.14 4.67
N LYS A 44 -2.38 -2.33 4.93
CA LYS A 44 -3.11 -2.27 6.18
C LYS A 44 -4.35 -3.15 6.05
N VAL A 45 -4.40 -4.22 6.81
CA VAL A 45 -5.56 -5.13 6.88
C VAL A 45 -6.49 -4.65 7.99
N ILE A 46 -7.76 -4.50 7.69
CA ILE A 46 -8.80 -4.00 8.59
C ILE A 46 -9.88 -5.08 8.70
N LYS A 47 -10.06 -5.62 9.91
CA LYS A 47 -11.11 -6.58 10.19
C LYS A 47 -12.43 -5.87 10.45
N LYS A 48 -13.48 -6.28 9.75
CA LYS A 48 -14.84 -5.74 9.93
C LYS A 48 -15.64 -6.53 10.96
N LEU A 49 -16.73 -5.95 11.43
CA LEU A 49 -17.63 -6.58 12.42
C LEU A 49 -18.30 -7.84 11.87
N ASP A 50 -18.52 -7.91 10.56
CA ASP A 50 -19.07 -9.08 9.87
C ASP A 50 -18.05 -10.23 9.66
N GLY A 51 -16.80 -10.05 10.14
CA GLY A 51 -15.71 -11.00 9.99
C GLY A 51 -14.99 -10.92 8.64
N SER A 52 -15.43 -10.08 7.72
CA SER A 52 -14.72 -9.80 6.47
C SER A 52 -13.53 -8.85 6.69
N PHE A 53 -12.69 -8.70 5.66
CA PHE A 53 -11.51 -7.86 5.73
C PHE A 53 -11.54 -6.80 4.63
N ASP A 54 -11.17 -5.58 5.01
CA ASP A 54 -10.79 -4.54 4.07
C ASP A 54 -9.28 -4.38 4.03
N THR A 55 -8.78 -3.89 2.91
CA THR A 55 -7.36 -3.57 2.75
C THR A 55 -7.19 -2.13 2.31
N ASP A 56 -6.17 -1.48 2.86
CA ASP A 56 -5.77 -0.10 2.56
C ASP A 56 -4.25 -0.02 2.50
N ILE A 57 -3.72 1.09 2.02
CA ILE A 57 -2.28 1.32 1.95
C ILE A 57 -1.73 1.62 3.35
N HIS A 58 -0.74 0.83 3.75
CA HIS A 58 0.05 1.13 4.93
C HIS A 58 1.22 2.06 4.61
N ARG A 59 1.35 3.14 5.39
CA ARG A 59 2.53 4.00 5.38
C ARG A 59 3.19 3.97 6.75
N LYS A 60 4.50 3.79 6.75
CA LYS A 60 5.29 3.90 7.98
C LYS A 60 5.21 5.34 8.48
N LYS A 61 5.23 5.52 9.80
CA LYS A 61 5.27 6.86 10.41
C LYS A 61 6.52 7.67 10.02
N THR A 62 7.57 6.98 9.59
CA THR A 62 8.84 7.56 9.12
C THR A 62 8.83 7.91 7.64
N ASP A 63 7.74 7.64 6.90
CA ASP A 63 7.65 8.00 5.49
C ASP A 63 7.58 9.52 5.34
N THR A 64 8.57 10.08 4.68
CA THR A 64 8.68 11.52 4.42
C THR A 64 7.82 11.99 3.27
N ASN A 65 7.31 11.10 2.45
CA ASN A 65 6.60 11.37 1.20
C ASN A 65 7.43 12.21 0.19
N ILE A 66 8.75 12.22 0.35
CA ILE A 66 9.66 12.88 -0.58
C ILE A 66 10.03 11.86 -1.67
N TYR A 67 9.59 12.16 -2.87
CA TYR A 67 9.90 11.42 -4.08
C TYR A 67 10.86 12.23 -4.97
N MET A 68 10.98 11.83 -6.22
CA MET A 68 11.79 12.55 -7.19
C MET A 68 11.19 13.94 -7.48
N ASN A 69 11.93 15.01 -7.17
CA ASN A 69 11.48 16.38 -7.40
C ASN A 69 11.32 16.67 -8.90
N TRP A 70 10.28 17.42 -9.26
CA TRP A 70 10.01 17.76 -10.66
C TRP A 70 11.13 18.51 -11.32
N ASN A 71 11.82 19.42 -10.60
CA ASN A 71 12.91 20.24 -11.12
C ASN A 71 14.27 19.53 -11.10
N SER A 72 14.35 18.25 -10.68
CA SER A 72 15.60 17.48 -10.76
C SER A 72 15.98 17.19 -12.23
N PHE A 73 17.23 16.86 -12.48
CA PHE A 73 17.73 16.49 -13.82
C PHE A 73 17.28 15.12 -14.31
N ALA A 74 16.52 14.37 -13.48
CA ALA A 74 16.03 13.06 -13.88
C ALA A 74 15.04 13.13 -15.05
N PRO A 75 15.04 12.13 -15.94
CA PRO A 75 14.12 12.06 -17.07
C PRO A 75 12.64 12.18 -16.63
N LYS A 76 11.85 12.96 -17.37
CA LYS A 76 10.42 13.15 -17.12
C LYS A 76 9.66 11.82 -16.99
N ALA A 77 10.02 10.83 -17.81
CA ALA A 77 9.41 9.51 -17.79
C ALA A 77 9.55 8.82 -16.43
N TRP A 78 10.68 8.94 -15.74
CA TRP A 78 10.93 8.36 -14.43
C TRP A 78 10.09 9.06 -13.35
N LYS A 79 10.05 10.39 -13.39
CA LYS A 79 9.22 11.19 -12.46
C LYS A 79 7.75 10.80 -12.54
N VAL A 80 7.20 10.79 -13.74
CA VAL A 80 5.81 10.39 -14.00
C VAL A 80 5.61 8.90 -13.72
N GLY A 81 6.63 8.06 -13.97
CA GLY A 81 6.63 6.64 -13.67
C GLY A 81 6.39 6.33 -12.19
N THR A 82 7.05 7.08 -11.30
CA THR A 82 6.87 6.96 -9.85
C THR A 82 5.41 7.21 -9.45
N LEU A 83 4.83 8.33 -9.90
CA LEU A 83 3.42 8.64 -9.62
C LEU A 83 2.48 7.57 -10.19
N LYS A 84 2.71 7.08 -11.42
CA LYS A 84 1.93 5.99 -12.03
C LYS A 84 1.99 4.71 -11.21
N SER A 85 3.16 4.37 -10.68
CA SER A 85 3.35 3.17 -9.86
C SER A 85 2.54 3.25 -8.57
N LEU A 86 2.60 4.39 -7.86
CA LEU A 86 1.84 4.61 -6.64
C LEU A 86 0.33 4.62 -6.87
N LEU A 87 -0.14 5.24 -7.95
CA LEU A 87 -1.55 5.21 -8.33
C LEU A 87 -2.04 3.77 -8.63
N ARG A 88 -1.25 2.98 -9.37
CA ARG A 88 -1.59 1.57 -9.61
C ARG A 88 -1.64 0.77 -8.32
N ARG A 89 -0.71 1.02 -7.40
CA ARG A 89 -0.69 0.40 -6.07
C ARG A 89 -1.99 0.69 -5.32
N ALA A 90 -2.51 1.93 -5.37
CA ALA A 90 -3.79 2.28 -4.78
C ALA A 90 -4.93 1.39 -5.29
N TYR A 91 -5.06 1.25 -6.61
CA TYR A 91 -6.08 0.40 -7.22
C TYR A 91 -5.90 -1.10 -6.97
N THR A 92 -4.69 -1.55 -6.63
CA THR A 92 -4.40 -2.96 -6.38
C THR A 92 -4.61 -3.34 -4.93
N ILE A 93 -4.25 -2.46 -4.00
CA ILE A 93 -4.26 -2.74 -2.56
C ILE A 93 -5.62 -2.37 -1.94
N CYS A 94 -6.16 -1.20 -2.26
CA CYS A 94 -7.40 -0.74 -1.63
C CYS A 94 -8.60 -1.59 -2.05
N SER A 95 -9.33 -2.11 -1.06
CA SER A 95 -10.50 -2.98 -1.28
C SER A 95 -11.75 -2.24 -1.74
N ASN A 96 -11.84 -0.94 -1.47
CA ASN A 96 -13.01 -0.14 -1.80
C ASN A 96 -12.66 1.22 -2.45
N ASP A 97 -13.60 1.80 -3.16
CA ASP A 97 -13.40 3.04 -3.91
C ASP A 97 -13.17 4.26 -3.00
N SER A 98 -13.64 4.22 -1.76
CA SER A 98 -13.40 5.29 -0.78
C SER A 98 -11.91 5.37 -0.44
N PHE A 99 -11.26 4.25 -0.13
CA PHE A 99 -9.83 4.21 0.14
C PHE A 99 -9.01 4.59 -1.09
N VAL A 100 -9.40 4.12 -2.27
CA VAL A 100 -8.76 4.55 -3.54
C VAL A 100 -8.82 6.06 -3.71
N SER A 101 -9.98 6.67 -3.46
CA SER A 101 -10.19 8.11 -3.63
C SER A 101 -9.38 8.93 -2.62
N GLN A 102 -9.31 8.46 -1.36
CA GLN A 102 -8.47 9.07 -0.33
C GLN A 102 -7.00 9.02 -0.71
N GLU A 103 -6.53 7.86 -1.18
CA GLU A 103 -5.15 7.69 -1.61
C GLU A 103 -4.80 8.58 -2.81
N ILE A 104 -5.66 8.67 -3.80
CA ILE A 104 -5.46 9.55 -4.96
C ILE A 104 -5.37 11.01 -4.52
N SER A 105 -6.24 11.46 -3.61
CA SER A 105 -6.23 12.82 -3.08
C SER A 105 -4.96 13.11 -2.31
N PHE A 106 -4.50 12.17 -1.51
CA PHE A 106 -3.24 12.25 -0.79
C PHE A 106 -2.05 12.36 -1.75
N LEU A 107 -1.93 11.47 -2.73
CA LEU A 107 -0.85 11.50 -3.71
C LEU A 107 -0.87 12.81 -4.53
N LYS A 108 -2.05 13.32 -4.88
CA LYS A 108 -2.19 14.61 -5.56
C LYS A 108 -1.58 15.74 -4.74
N THR A 109 -1.85 15.79 -3.44
CA THR A 109 -1.30 16.80 -2.52
C THR A 109 0.22 16.64 -2.37
N VAL A 110 0.70 15.44 -2.13
CA VAL A 110 2.13 15.14 -1.96
C VAL A 110 2.94 15.50 -3.20
N PHE A 111 2.51 15.09 -4.37
CA PHE A 111 3.26 15.37 -5.61
C PHE A 111 3.27 16.84 -5.99
N ARG A 112 2.18 17.56 -5.74
CA ARG A 112 2.11 19.00 -6.02
C ARG A 112 2.91 19.82 -5.01
N ASN A 113 2.66 19.62 -3.73
CA ASN A 113 3.13 20.52 -2.69
C ASN A 113 4.54 20.19 -2.21
N GLN A 114 4.91 18.90 -2.15
CA GLN A 114 6.21 18.48 -1.62
C GLN A 114 7.22 18.17 -2.72
N ASN A 115 6.75 17.71 -3.88
CA ASN A 115 7.64 17.26 -4.97
C ASN A 115 7.62 18.18 -6.21
N GLY A 116 6.89 19.29 -6.16
CA GLY A 116 6.91 20.37 -7.15
C GLY A 116 6.30 20.01 -8.52
N PHE A 117 5.47 18.97 -8.60
CA PHE A 117 4.85 18.57 -9.86
C PHE A 117 3.80 19.58 -10.33
N PRO A 118 3.78 19.97 -11.62
CA PRO A 118 2.70 20.78 -12.17
C PRO A 118 1.35 20.07 -12.04
N SER A 119 0.32 20.82 -11.62
CA SER A 119 -1.04 20.28 -11.42
C SER A 119 -1.58 19.57 -12.64
N ARG A 120 -1.30 20.10 -13.84
CA ARG A 120 -1.68 19.48 -15.11
C ARG A 120 -1.10 18.07 -15.26
N VAL A 121 0.20 17.90 -15.02
CA VAL A 121 0.88 16.59 -15.14
C VAL A 121 0.31 15.57 -14.16
N VAL A 122 0.05 15.99 -12.92
CA VAL A 122 -0.54 15.12 -11.90
C VAL A 122 -1.93 14.68 -12.32
N ASN A 123 -2.80 15.60 -12.71
CA ASN A 123 -4.17 15.30 -13.12
C ASN A 123 -4.22 14.40 -14.37
N GLU A 124 -3.44 14.71 -15.41
CA GLU A 124 -3.34 13.89 -16.63
C GLU A 124 -2.87 12.47 -16.31
N THR A 125 -1.92 12.34 -15.38
CA THR A 125 -1.41 11.02 -14.97
C THR A 125 -2.47 10.21 -14.24
N ILE A 126 -3.23 10.82 -13.33
CA ILE A 126 -4.35 10.19 -12.60
C ILE A 126 -5.39 9.68 -13.59
N GLU A 127 -5.86 10.52 -14.51
CA GLU A 127 -6.86 10.14 -15.51
C GLU A 127 -6.38 9.00 -16.42
N ASN A 128 -5.12 9.04 -16.84
CA ASN A 128 -4.54 7.99 -17.68
C ASN A 128 -4.45 6.64 -16.95
N VAL A 129 -4.13 6.65 -15.65
CA VAL A 129 -4.09 5.41 -14.86
C VAL A 129 -5.51 4.90 -14.61
N LYS A 130 -6.45 5.77 -14.25
CA LYS A 130 -7.86 5.42 -14.04
C LYS A 130 -8.46 4.73 -15.26
N LYS A 131 -8.31 5.30 -16.45
CA LYS A 131 -8.78 4.71 -17.71
C LYS A 131 -8.21 3.30 -17.93
N LYS A 132 -6.90 3.12 -17.75
CA LYS A 132 -6.23 1.83 -17.95
C LYS A 132 -6.66 0.75 -16.95
N VAL A 133 -6.94 1.13 -15.70
CA VAL A 133 -7.42 0.19 -14.68
C VAL A 133 -8.83 -0.27 -15.01
N HIS A 134 -9.72 0.65 -15.39
CA HIS A 134 -11.10 0.30 -15.77
C HIS A 134 -11.15 -0.61 -16.98
N THR A 135 -10.34 -0.34 -18.01
CA THR A 135 -10.26 -1.21 -19.21
C THR A 135 -9.77 -2.64 -18.88
N ARG A 136 -8.92 -2.82 -17.87
CA ARG A 136 -8.43 -4.15 -17.46
C ARG A 136 -9.41 -4.90 -16.57
N ARG A 137 -10.28 -4.20 -15.83
CA ARG A 137 -11.33 -4.82 -14.98
C ARG A 137 -12.59 -5.18 -15.75
N SER A 138 -12.79 -4.64 -16.95
CA SER A 138 -13.88 -5.06 -17.84
C SER A 138 -13.62 -6.51 -18.27
N PRO A 139 -14.58 -7.48 -18.08
CA PRO A 139 -14.39 -8.84 -18.54
C PRO A 139 -14.18 -8.82 -20.06
N ARG A 140 -13.11 -9.48 -20.51
CA ARG A 140 -12.98 -9.80 -21.92
C ARG A 140 -14.10 -10.77 -22.22
N HIS A 141 -15.12 -10.32 -22.92
CA HIS A 141 -16.07 -11.22 -23.54
C HIS A 141 -15.28 -12.08 -24.52
N LEU A 142 -15.11 -13.37 -24.18
CA LEU A 142 -14.76 -14.42 -25.10
C LEU A 142 -15.98 -14.73 -25.95
#